data_9c272308df639b36005199c146e0b03e
#
_entry.id   9c272308df639b36005199c146e0b03e
#
_cell.length_a   1.000
_cell.length_b   1.000
_cell.length_c   1.000
_cell.angle_alpha   90.00
_cell.angle_beta   90.00
_cell.angle_gamma   90.00
#
_symmetry.space_group_name_H-M   'P 1'
#
loop_
_entity.id
_entity.type
_entity.pdbx_description
1 polymer ?
#
loop_
_entity_poly.entity_id
_entity_poly.type
_entity_poly.pdbx_seq_one_letter_code
_entity_poly.pdbx_strand_id
1 'polypeptide(L)'
;TGSLKYVEERIEDADRFIEEGFKMMKLRAHHDDPFEDVKIIGAIKAHVGDKLKISVDANQGWFFTGKRTVAKWDLKKAVNVSKAFEDIGIEWLEEPMYGYDFEGLAELRKSTTLNIAGGELNAQVHEYRELLKHNCFDIYQMDVVLSGGFVQNRKVAAMAEAENKIYTPHTWTHGMGLAAAF
;
A
#
# COMPACT_ATOMS: atom_id res chain seq x y z
N THR A 1 10.39 -4.05 2.16
CA THR A 1 11.12 -5.28 2.56
C THR A 1 10.13 -6.33 3.04
N GLY A 2 10.09 -7.48 2.37
CA GLY A 2 9.07 -8.52 2.61
C GLY A 2 9.37 -9.51 3.74
N SER A 3 10.43 -9.31 4.53
CA SER A 3 10.81 -10.23 5.61
C SER A 3 10.40 -9.72 7.00
N LEU A 4 10.14 -10.66 7.90
CA LEU A 4 10.00 -10.43 9.34
C LEU A 4 11.37 -10.05 9.89
N LYS A 5 11.66 -8.75 9.97
CA LYS A 5 12.88 -8.22 10.56
C LYS A 5 12.57 -7.57 11.90
N TYR A 6 13.50 -7.65 12.82
CA TYR A 6 13.46 -6.89 14.08
C TYR A 6 13.57 -5.38 13.79
N VAL A 7 13.16 -4.55 14.76
CA VAL A 7 13.17 -3.07 14.61
C VAL A 7 14.58 -2.58 14.25
N GLU A 8 15.60 -3.10 14.91
CA GLU A 8 17.00 -2.72 14.69
C GLU A 8 17.45 -2.99 13.25
N GLU A 9 17.16 -4.17 12.71
CA GLU A 9 17.51 -4.52 11.32
C GLU A 9 16.78 -3.63 10.30
N ARG A 10 15.57 -3.20 10.61
CA ARG A 10 14.81 -2.28 9.74
C ARG A 10 15.35 -0.86 9.80
N ILE A 11 15.85 -0.43 10.95
CA ILE A 11 16.54 0.84 11.13
C ILE A 11 17.85 0.84 10.32
N GLU A 12 18.64 -0.23 10.38
CA GLU A 12 19.85 -0.39 9.57
C GLU A 12 19.55 -0.34 8.05
N ASP A 13 18.48 -1.03 7.62
CA ASP A 13 18.03 -0.94 6.22
C ASP A 13 17.62 0.50 5.84
N ALA A 14 16.91 1.20 6.72
CA ALA A 14 16.47 2.57 6.47
C ALA A 14 17.66 3.55 6.36
N ASP A 15 18.64 3.43 7.26
CA ASP A 15 19.86 4.25 7.21
C ASP A 15 20.63 3.99 5.91
N ARG A 16 20.81 2.72 5.52
CA ARG A 16 21.42 2.37 4.24
C ARG A 16 20.65 2.97 3.05
N PHE A 17 19.33 2.91 3.02
CA PHE A 17 18.53 3.49 1.95
C PHE A 17 18.63 5.01 1.88
N ILE A 18 18.77 5.68 3.03
CA ILE A 18 19.05 7.12 3.08
C ILE A 18 20.42 7.42 2.43
N GLU A 19 21.45 6.65 2.78
CA GLU A 19 22.79 6.78 2.21
C GLU A 19 22.81 6.52 0.70
N GLU A 20 22.05 5.52 0.23
CA GLU A 20 21.87 5.21 -1.19
C GLU A 20 21.01 6.24 -1.95
N GLY A 21 20.43 7.22 -1.26
CA GLY A 21 19.67 8.32 -1.84
C GLY A 21 18.17 8.05 -2.07
N PHE A 22 17.63 6.94 -1.57
CA PHE A 22 16.20 6.70 -1.61
C PHE A 22 15.44 7.73 -0.79
N LYS A 23 14.23 8.08 -1.24
CA LYS A 23 13.36 9.08 -0.61
C LYS A 23 12.19 8.46 0.14
N MET A 24 11.92 7.18 -0.11
CA MET A 24 10.81 6.45 0.51
C MET A 24 11.15 4.98 0.68
N MET A 25 10.63 4.40 1.76
CA MET A 25 10.68 2.98 2.07
C MET A 25 9.27 2.46 2.33
N LYS A 26 8.91 1.33 1.69
CA LYS A 26 7.66 0.64 1.98
C LYS A 26 7.91 -0.53 2.94
N LEU A 27 7.19 -0.56 4.05
CA LEU A 27 7.22 -1.60 5.06
C LEU A 27 5.96 -2.45 4.98
N ARG A 28 6.02 -3.68 5.47
CA ARG A 28 4.84 -4.55 5.57
C ARG A 28 4.36 -4.65 7.00
N ALA A 29 3.04 -4.49 7.19
CA ALA A 29 2.34 -4.84 8.41
C ALA A 29 1.86 -6.29 8.30
N HIS A 30 2.30 -7.16 9.23
CA HIS A 30 2.05 -8.60 9.12
C HIS A 30 1.91 -9.32 10.47
N HIS A 31 1.86 -8.59 11.57
CA HIS A 31 1.54 -9.15 12.88
C HIS A 31 0.03 -9.44 12.97
N ASP A 32 -0.33 -10.43 13.78
CA ASP A 32 -1.74 -10.76 14.02
C ASP A 32 -2.48 -9.59 14.69
N ASP A 33 -1.79 -8.89 15.60
CA ASP A 33 -2.21 -7.59 16.08
C ASP A 33 -1.51 -6.48 15.28
N PRO A 34 -2.22 -5.75 14.40
CA PRO A 34 -1.62 -4.69 13.59
C PRO A 34 -1.10 -3.50 14.42
N PHE A 35 -1.49 -3.37 15.68
CA PHE A 35 -0.96 -2.31 16.54
C PHE A 35 0.50 -2.59 16.97
N GLU A 36 0.96 -3.85 16.90
CA GLU A 36 2.39 -4.14 17.02
C GLU A 36 3.16 -3.58 15.81
N ASP A 37 2.62 -3.70 14.60
CA ASP A 37 3.22 -3.06 13.42
C ASP A 37 3.24 -1.54 13.55
N VAL A 38 2.18 -0.92 14.08
CA VAL A 38 2.14 0.54 14.34
C VAL A 38 3.28 0.95 15.28
N LYS A 39 3.52 0.22 16.37
CA LYS A 39 4.62 0.50 17.31
C LYS A 39 5.99 0.38 16.63
N ILE A 40 6.22 -0.72 15.90
CA ILE A 40 7.48 -0.99 15.21
C ILE A 40 7.74 0.09 14.16
N ILE A 41 6.76 0.38 13.32
CA ILE A 41 6.88 1.37 12.25
C ILE A 41 7.01 2.78 12.81
N GLY A 42 6.32 3.08 13.92
CA GLY A 42 6.46 4.34 14.65
C GLY A 42 7.88 4.56 15.17
N ALA A 43 8.53 3.52 15.69
CA ALA A 43 9.92 3.61 16.12
C ALA A 43 10.88 3.88 14.95
N ILE A 44 10.65 3.23 13.79
CA ILE A 44 11.43 3.46 12.56
C ILE A 44 11.20 4.90 12.06
N LYS A 45 9.94 5.36 12.00
CA LYS A 45 9.60 6.72 11.57
C LYS A 45 10.21 7.78 12.47
N ALA A 46 10.20 7.55 13.79
CA ALA A 46 10.85 8.44 14.75
C ALA A 46 12.37 8.52 14.54
N HIS A 47 13.02 7.42 14.18
CA HIS A 47 14.45 7.38 13.87
C HIS A 47 14.81 8.13 12.59
N VAL A 48 14.09 7.85 11.50
CA VAL A 48 14.42 8.44 10.18
C VAL A 48 13.95 9.89 10.04
N GLY A 49 12.93 10.29 10.79
CA GLY A 49 12.34 11.63 10.72
C GLY A 49 11.87 11.97 9.30
N ASP A 50 12.30 13.14 8.80
CA ASP A 50 11.96 13.63 7.46
C ASP A 50 12.96 13.19 6.36
N LYS A 51 14.02 12.46 6.74
CA LYS A 51 15.04 12.01 5.80
C LYS A 51 14.52 10.93 4.86
N LEU A 52 13.59 10.10 5.34
CA LEU A 52 12.98 9.00 4.58
C LEU A 52 11.48 8.94 4.85
N LYS A 53 10.69 9.01 3.79
CA LYS A 53 9.25 8.78 3.87
C LYS A 53 8.96 7.30 4.09
N ILE A 54 7.95 7.00 4.90
CA ILE A 54 7.53 5.61 5.18
C ILE A 54 6.12 5.41 4.63
N SER A 55 5.91 4.34 3.89
CA SER A 55 4.59 3.81 3.56
C SER A 55 4.44 2.39 4.09
N VAL A 56 3.21 1.94 4.27
CA VAL A 56 2.92 0.64 4.86
C VAL A 56 1.99 -0.16 3.96
N ASP A 57 2.32 -1.42 3.72
CA ASP A 57 1.49 -2.38 3.02
C ASP A 57 0.91 -3.39 4.02
N ALA A 58 -0.41 -3.39 4.18
CA ALA A 58 -1.12 -4.29 5.07
C ALA A 58 -1.46 -5.64 4.42
N ASN A 59 -1.34 -5.76 3.10
CA ASN A 59 -1.64 -6.98 2.31
C ASN A 59 -2.99 -7.62 2.66
N GLN A 60 -4.03 -6.81 2.92
CA GLN A 60 -5.38 -7.29 3.17
C GLN A 60 -6.24 -7.37 1.91
N GLY A 61 -5.71 -6.87 0.77
CA GLY A 61 -6.47 -6.71 -0.49
C GLY A 61 -6.97 -8.02 -1.10
N TRP A 62 -6.39 -9.16 -0.75
CA TRP A 62 -6.70 -10.45 -1.37
C TRP A 62 -6.67 -11.61 -0.37
N PHE A 63 -7.29 -12.74 -0.74
CA PHE A 63 -7.27 -13.96 0.06
C PHE A 63 -6.10 -14.84 -0.35
N PHE A 64 -5.21 -15.09 0.58
CA PHE A 64 -4.10 -16.02 0.38
C PHE A 64 -4.46 -17.40 0.93
N THR A 65 -4.42 -18.41 0.07
CA THR A 65 -4.69 -19.81 0.43
C THR A 65 -3.42 -20.54 0.88
N GLY A 66 -2.72 -19.97 1.83
CA GLY A 66 -1.47 -20.56 2.36
C GLY A 66 -1.58 -20.89 3.84
N LYS A 67 -0.48 -21.42 4.42
CA LYS A 67 -0.39 -21.80 5.82
C LYS A 67 -0.51 -20.63 6.81
N ARG A 68 -0.52 -19.39 6.34
CA ARG A 68 -0.62 -18.17 7.14
C ARG A 68 -1.86 -17.39 6.74
N THR A 69 -2.97 -17.68 7.40
CA THR A 69 -4.17 -16.85 7.33
C THR A 69 -4.10 -15.79 8.42
N VAL A 70 -3.59 -14.61 8.10
CA VAL A 70 -3.82 -13.44 8.95
C VAL A 70 -5.31 -13.13 8.88
N ALA A 71 -5.94 -12.92 10.02
CA ALA A 71 -7.34 -12.53 10.07
C ALA A 71 -7.53 -11.24 9.27
N LYS A 72 -8.44 -11.27 8.29
CA LYS A 72 -8.75 -10.09 7.48
C LYS A 72 -9.29 -8.96 8.35
N TRP A 73 -8.92 -7.74 8.00
CA TRP A 73 -9.47 -6.56 8.67
C TRP A 73 -10.86 -6.28 8.11
N ASP A 74 -11.80 -6.11 9.01
CA ASP A 74 -13.08 -5.48 8.70
C ASP A 74 -12.92 -3.95 8.66
N LEU A 75 -13.95 -3.25 8.23
CA LEU A 75 -13.95 -1.78 8.13
C LEU A 75 -13.58 -1.12 9.47
N LYS A 76 -14.14 -1.60 10.58
CA LYS A 76 -13.88 -1.02 11.91
C LYS A 76 -12.40 -1.14 12.30
N LYS A 77 -11.81 -2.30 12.08
CA LYS A 77 -10.39 -2.55 12.34
C LYS A 77 -9.52 -1.71 11.42
N ALA A 78 -9.82 -1.68 10.12
CA ALA A 78 -9.09 -0.90 9.13
C ALA A 78 -9.10 0.59 9.47
N VAL A 79 -10.24 1.16 9.87
CA VAL A 79 -10.33 2.57 10.31
C VAL A 79 -9.46 2.84 11.54
N ASN A 80 -9.51 1.98 12.55
CA ASN A 80 -8.72 2.19 13.77
C ASN A 80 -7.22 2.10 13.50
N VAL A 81 -6.80 1.14 12.69
CA VAL A 81 -5.38 0.97 12.31
C VAL A 81 -4.91 2.12 11.41
N SER A 82 -5.74 2.56 10.46
CA SER A 82 -5.41 3.71 9.60
C SER A 82 -5.18 4.98 10.40
N LYS A 83 -6.01 5.26 11.40
CA LYS A 83 -5.83 6.41 12.30
C LYS A 83 -4.55 6.30 13.13
N ALA A 84 -4.21 5.13 13.62
CA ALA A 84 -2.97 4.92 14.35
C ALA A 84 -1.73 5.14 13.45
N PHE A 85 -1.79 4.75 12.18
CA PHE A 85 -0.74 5.05 11.21
C PHE A 85 -0.72 6.53 10.78
N GLU A 86 -1.88 7.18 10.71
CA GLU A 86 -2.00 8.62 10.48
C GLU A 86 -1.28 9.42 11.59
N ASP A 87 -1.49 9.03 12.86
CA ASP A 87 -0.87 9.68 14.02
C ASP A 87 0.67 9.61 14.01
N ILE A 88 1.26 8.56 13.46
CA ILE A 88 2.73 8.44 13.31
C ILE A 88 3.27 9.06 12.02
N GLY A 89 2.41 9.54 11.14
CA GLY A 89 2.79 10.31 9.95
C GLY A 89 3.42 9.49 8.83
N ILE A 90 2.85 8.33 8.49
CA ILE A 90 3.23 7.62 7.26
C ILE A 90 2.60 8.27 6.02
N GLU A 91 3.14 7.99 4.83
CA GLU A 91 2.67 8.59 3.57
C GLU A 91 1.37 7.96 3.05
N TRP A 92 1.26 6.63 3.12
CA TRP A 92 0.03 5.90 2.77
C TRP A 92 -0.04 4.53 3.44
N LEU A 93 -1.26 4.02 3.57
CA LEU A 93 -1.55 2.63 3.92
C LEU A 93 -2.09 1.90 2.68
N GLU A 94 -1.38 0.84 2.27
CA GLU A 94 -1.67 0.03 1.10
C GLU A 94 -2.45 -1.21 1.47
N GLU A 95 -3.47 -1.54 0.67
CA GLU A 95 -4.32 -2.72 0.82
C GLU A 95 -4.85 -2.99 2.24
N PRO A 96 -5.47 -2.00 2.92
CA PRO A 96 -5.97 -2.21 4.29
C PRO A 96 -7.22 -3.09 4.38
N MET A 97 -7.89 -3.36 3.25
CA MET A 97 -9.10 -4.19 3.17
C MET A 97 -9.16 -4.98 1.86
N TYR A 98 -10.13 -5.89 1.77
CA TYR A 98 -10.36 -6.68 0.56
C TYR A 98 -10.60 -5.78 -0.66
N GLY A 99 -9.85 -6.01 -1.74
CA GLY A 99 -9.80 -5.14 -2.93
C GLY A 99 -11.09 -5.07 -3.75
N TYR A 100 -12.10 -5.88 -3.44
CA TYR A 100 -13.43 -5.87 -4.09
C TYR A 100 -14.54 -5.41 -3.13
N ASP A 101 -14.22 -5.00 -1.91
CA ASP A 101 -15.17 -4.32 -1.02
C ASP A 101 -15.16 -2.81 -1.30
N PHE A 102 -15.77 -2.43 -2.42
CA PHE A 102 -15.72 -1.05 -2.92
C PHE A 102 -16.40 -0.06 -1.96
N GLU A 103 -17.51 -0.44 -1.36
CA GLU A 103 -18.23 0.38 -0.38
C GLU A 103 -17.41 0.56 0.90
N GLY A 104 -16.84 -0.54 1.42
CA GLY A 104 -15.99 -0.50 2.62
C GLY A 104 -14.72 0.30 2.40
N LEU A 105 -14.05 0.16 1.24
CA LEU A 105 -12.86 0.95 0.89
C LEU A 105 -13.19 2.43 0.75
N ALA A 106 -14.31 2.79 0.13
CA ALA A 106 -14.77 4.17 0.01
C ALA A 106 -15.07 4.80 1.38
N GLU A 107 -15.66 4.04 2.29
CA GLU A 107 -15.96 4.51 3.65
C GLU A 107 -14.68 4.64 4.49
N LEU A 108 -13.76 3.68 4.40
CA LEU A 108 -12.46 3.74 5.04
C LEU A 108 -11.71 5.02 4.60
N ARG A 109 -11.64 5.26 3.30
CA ARG A 109 -10.97 6.44 2.75
C ARG A 109 -11.53 7.76 3.28
N LYS A 110 -12.85 7.85 3.50
CA LYS A 110 -13.50 9.04 4.10
C LYS A 110 -13.21 9.19 5.60
N SER A 111 -12.85 8.09 6.27
CA SER A 111 -12.70 8.03 7.73
C SER A 111 -11.32 8.45 8.24
N THR A 112 -10.37 8.72 7.36
CA THR A 112 -8.99 9.10 7.67
C THR A 112 -8.48 10.14 6.67
N THR A 113 -7.49 10.96 7.07
CA THR A 113 -6.75 11.86 6.16
C THR A 113 -5.50 11.17 5.58
N LEU A 114 -5.15 9.98 6.10
CA LEU A 114 -4.08 9.16 5.55
C LEU A 114 -4.45 8.70 4.14
N ASN A 115 -3.54 8.83 3.19
CA ASN A 115 -3.76 8.30 1.85
C ASN A 115 -3.95 6.78 1.89
N ILE A 116 -5.00 6.30 1.25
CA ILE A 116 -5.27 4.87 1.07
C ILE A 116 -4.83 4.47 -0.34
N ALA A 117 -3.99 3.45 -0.41
CA ALA A 117 -3.46 2.91 -1.66
C ALA A 117 -3.93 1.47 -1.90
N GLY A 118 -4.00 1.06 -3.16
CA GLY A 118 -4.33 -0.32 -3.49
C GLY A 118 -4.59 -0.59 -4.96
N GLY A 119 -4.94 -1.84 -5.24
CA GLY A 119 -5.29 -2.28 -6.57
C GLY A 119 -4.29 -3.22 -7.24
N GLU A 120 -3.19 -3.60 -6.60
CA GLU A 120 -2.14 -4.43 -7.23
C GLU A 120 -2.67 -5.73 -7.87
N LEU A 121 -3.71 -6.32 -7.29
CA LEU A 121 -4.33 -7.56 -7.77
C LEU A 121 -5.69 -7.37 -8.44
N ASN A 122 -6.21 -6.15 -8.52
CA ASN A 122 -7.33 -5.87 -9.39
C ASN A 122 -6.84 -5.95 -10.84
N ALA A 123 -7.60 -6.69 -11.66
CA ALA A 123 -7.23 -6.94 -13.05
C ALA A 123 -8.14 -6.16 -14.00
N GLN A 124 -7.60 -5.77 -15.15
CA GLN A 124 -8.37 -5.12 -16.21
C GLN A 124 -8.92 -3.72 -15.90
N VAL A 125 -9.02 -2.90 -16.91
CA VAL A 125 -9.48 -1.50 -16.83
C VAL A 125 -10.91 -1.37 -16.24
N HIS A 126 -11.78 -2.35 -16.46
CA HIS A 126 -13.15 -2.27 -15.96
C HIS A 126 -13.26 -2.36 -14.44
N GLU A 127 -12.36 -3.10 -13.76
CA GLU A 127 -12.30 -3.13 -12.31
C GLU A 127 -11.82 -1.79 -11.75
N TYR A 128 -10.81 -1.19 -12.37
CA TYR A 128 -10.34 0.15 -12.01
C TYR A 128 -11.37 1.25 -12.26
N ARG A 129 -12.23 1.09 -13.27
CA ARG A 129 -13.37 1.98 -13.47
C ARG A 129 -14.32 1.93 -12.26
N GLU A 130 -14.62 0.75 -11.73
CA GLU A 130 -15.47 0.62 -10.53
C GLU A 130 -14.75 1.16 -9.28
N LEU A 131 -13.47 0.87 -9.09
CA LEU A 131 -12.67 1.43 -7.99
C LEU A 131 -12.65 2.96 -8.01
N LEU A 132 -12.48 3.59 -9.17
CA LEU A 132 -12.51 5.04 -9.33
C LEU A 132 -13.91 5.61 -9.10
N LYS A 133 -14.95 5.00 -9.68
CA LYS A 133 -16.35 5.39 -9.51
C LYS A 133 -16.78 5.41 -8.05
N HIS A 134 -16.37 4.43 -7.27
CA HIS A 134 -16.63 4.34 -5.83
C HIS A 134 -15.65 5.21 -5.00
N ASN A 135 -14.60 5.75 -5.63
CA ASN A 135 -13.58 6.55 -4.96
C ASN A 135 -12.87 5.78 -3.84
N CYS A 136 -12.45 4.54 -4.15
CA CYS A 136 -11.90 3.60 -3.17
C CYS A 136 -10.53 3.99 -2.63
N PHE A 137 -9.69 4.61 -3.46
CA PHE A 137 -8.29 4.92 -3.13
C PHE A 137 -7.93 6.39 -3.43
N ASP A 138 -6.87 6.85 -2.81
CA ASP A 138 -6.14 8.07 -3.16
C ASP A 138 -5.03 7.75 -4.16
N ILE A 139 -4.42 6.56 -4.03
CA ILE A 139 -3.32 6.08 -4.84
C ILE A 139 -3.70 4.73 -5.47
N TYR A 140 -3.72 4.67 -6.79
CA TYR A 140 -4.04 3.47 -7.57
C TYR A 140 -2.78 2.76 -8.03
N GLN A 141 -2.69 1.43 -7.84
CA GLN A 141 -1.46 0.66 -7.97
C GLN A 141 -1.63 -0.59 -8.85
N MET A 142 -2.05 -0.42 -10.11
CA MET A 142 -2.17 -1.54 -11.05
C MET A 142 -0.81 -2.22 -11.27
N ASP A 143 -0.75 -3.54 -11.15
CA ASP A 143 0.48 -4.27 -11.44
C ASP A 143 0.68 -4.44 -12.94
N VAL A 144 1.86 -4.11 -13.42
CA VAL A 144 2.18 -4.13 -14.85
C VAL A 144 2.21 -5.55 -15.42
N VAL A 145 2.56 -6.54 -14.61
CA VAL A 145 2.70 -7.94 -15.05
C VAL A 145 1.42 -8.74 -14.81
N LEU A 146 0.83 -8.59 -13.60
CA LEU A 146 -0.29 -9.42 -13.16
C LEU A 146 -1.65 -8.92 -13.66
N SER A 147 -1.78 -7.62 -13.95
CA SER A 147 -3.08 -6.96 -14.11
C SER A 147 -3.35 -6.41 -15.52
N GLY A 148 -2.84 -7.05 -16.57
CA GLY A 148 -3.23 -6.71 -17.96
C GLY A 148 -2.16 -6.00 -18.80
N GLY A 149 -0.96 -5.84 -18.29
CA GLY A 149 0.20 -5.37 -19.05
C GLY A 149 0.26 -3.86 -19.25
N PHE A 150 1.30 -3.42 -19.93
CA PHE A 150 1.65 -2.02 -20.12
C PHE A 150 0.51 -1.14 -20.68
N VAL A 151 -0.18 -1.61 -21.70
CA VAL A 151 -1.27 -0.82 -22.35
C VAL A 151 -2.43 -0.57 -21.39
N GLN A 152 -2.80 -1.55 -20.58
CA GLN A 152 -3.88 -1.40 -19.62
C GLN A 152 -3.48 -0.47 -18.48
N ASN A 153 -2.25 -0.60 -18.00
CA ASN A 153 -1.66 0.28 -16.97
C ASN A 153 -1.70 1.75 -17.40
N ARG A 154 -1.30 2.08 -18.63
CA ARG A 154 -1.38 3.44 -19.16
C ARG A 154 -2.81 4.00 -19.21
N LYS A 155 -3.80 3.16 -19.55
CA LYS A 155 -5.21 3.56 -19.52
C LYS A 155 -5.66 3.89 -18.10
N VAL A 156 -5.32 3.04 -17.14
CA VAL A 156 -5.67 3.27 -15.72
C VAL A 156 -4.97 4.50 -15.18
N ALA A 157 -3.71 4.72 -15.52
CA ALA A 157 -2.98 5.94 -15.15
C ALA A 157 -3.70 7.20 -15.65
N ALA A 158 -4.11 7.24 -16.92
CA ALA A 158 -4.86 8.36 -17.49
C ALA A 158 -6.25 8.55 -16.84
N MET A 159 -6.92 7.46 -16.48
CA MET A 159 -8.19 7.54 -15.75
C MET A 159 -8.00 8.10 -14.33
N ALA A 160 -6.97 7.67 -13.62
CA ALA A 160 -6.65 8.17 -12.29
C ALA A 160 -6.29 9.68 -12.34
N GLU A 161 -5.46 10.09 -13.32
CA GLU A 161 -5.11 11.48 -13.55
C GLU A 161 -6.35 12.36 -13.81
N ALA A 162 -7.29 11.89 -14.64
CA ALA A 162 -8.53 12.60 -14.95
C ALA A 162 -9.42 12.82 -13.71
N GLU A 163 -9.31 11.97 -12.70
CA GLU A 163 -10.03 12.04 -11.41
C GLU A 163 -9.19 12.70 -10.29
N ASN A 164 -8.08 13.36 -10.62
CA ASN A 164 -7.12 13.93 -9.67
C ASN A 164 -6.63 12.92 -8.61
N LYS A 165 -6.38 11.68 -9.05
CA LYS A 165 -5.83 10.61 -8.23
C LYS A 165 -4.36 10.37 -8.56
N ILE A 166 -3.63 9.88 -7.58
CA ILE A 166 -2.24 9.46 -7.78
C ILE A 166 -2.24 8.06 -8.41
N TYR A 167 -1.35 7.86 -9.36
CA TYR A 167 -1.07 6.55 -9.91
C TYR A 167 0.40 6.20 -9.68
N THR A 168 0.65 5.05 -9.02
CA THR A 168 1.99 4.48 -8.85
C THR A 168 1.92 3.00 -9.23
N PRO A 169 2.51 2.57 -10.36
CA PRO A 169 2.40 1.18 -10.76
C PRO A 169 3.04 0.26 -9.73
N HIS A 170 2.33 -0.83 -9.40
CA HIS A 170 2.91 -1.93 -8.64
C HIS A 170 3.77 -2.80 -9.56
N THR A 171 4.82 -3.37 -9.02
CA THR A 171 5.56 -4.44 -9.67
C THR A 171 6.19 -5.37 -8.63
N TRP A 172 5.92 -6.66 -8.78
CA TRP A 172 6.57 -7.71 -8.00
C TRP A 172 7.11 -8.77 -8.94
N THR A 173 8.20 -8.42 -9.63
CA THR A 173 8.75 -9.23 -10.70
C THR A 173 10.24 -8.94 -10.91
N HIS A 174 10.82 -9.57 -11.93
CA HIS A 174 12.19 -9.30 -12.38
C HIS A 174 12.30 -8.05 -13.25
N GLY A 175 13.52 -7.74 -13.72
CA GLY A 175 13.87 -6.49 -14.40
C GLY A 175 12.99 -6.05 -15.57
N MET A 176 12.41 -6.99 -16.35
CA MET A 176 11.50 -6.65 -17.46
C MET A 176 10.21 -5.99 -16.97
N GLY A 177 9.60 -6.52 -15.90
CA GLY A 177 8.40 -5.93 -15.32
C GLY A 177 8.71 -4.60 -14.65
N LEU A 178 9.84 -4.50 -13.96
CA LEU A 178 10.29 -3.24 -13.38
C LEU A 178 10.49 -2.17 -14.47
N ALA A 179 11.16 -2.49 -15.58
CA ALA A 179 11.34 -1.55 -16.70
C ALA A 179 10.00 -1.14 -17.35
N ALA A 180 9.00 -2.01 -17.33
CA ALA A 180 7.67 -1.68 -17.86
C ALA A 180 6.83 -0.82 -16.90
N ALA A 181 7.20 -0.74 -15.62
CA ALA A 181 6.54 0.09 -14.62
C ALA A 181 7.00 1.56 -14.65
N PHE A 182 8.16 1.84 -15.25
CA PHE A 182 8.69 3.18 -15.49
C PHE A 182 8.24 3.73 -16.84
#